data_3ce519e556152a693af6befd71c92be8
#
_entry.id   3ce519e556152a693af6befd71c92be8
#
_cell.length_a   1.000
_cell.length_b   1.000
_cell.length_c   1.000
_cell.angle_alpha   90.00
_cell.angle_beta   90.00
_cell.angle_gamma   90.00
#
_symmetry.space_group_name_H-M   'P 1'
#
loop_
_entity.id
_entity.type
_entity.pdbx_description
1 polymer ?
#
loop_
_entity_poly.entity_id
_entity_poly.type
_entity_poly.pdbx_seq_one_letter_code
_entity_poly.pdbx_strand_id
1 'polypeptide(L)'
;SARIVVGQVGTGILVKNPAVIVQKMSEKYRVYDKTVKKEFPRVSSVELDKKDTGSIVQIKCIDKSAKGSQLYLEQVVAEMMTEQNFRFEQENDLKQSRLKNLTDRLEVVRAFQQELEGRIAKMDHQDPAQATVLAVEKGGFLKLATELERERHALQREMSPVVSYPSEQLVAPYLPQKPIKPRPTRILLLSVAFGLVLGITAAFFAEFVLTSRQR
;
A
#
# COMPACT_ATOMS: atom_id res chain seq x y z
N SER A 1 4.17 -5.55 -15.60
CA SER A 1 3.54 -4.75 -14.55
C SER A 1 3.17 -5.61 -13.36
N ALA A 2 3.23 -5.05 -12.16
CA ALA A 2 2.73 -5.68 -10.94
C ALA A 2 1.66 -4.79 -10.30
N ARG A 3 0.77 -5.40 -9.53
CA ARG A 3 -0.24 -4.71 -8.71
C ARG A 3 -0.11 -5.15 -7.27
N ILE A 4 -0.08 -4.19 -6.37
CA ILE A 4 0.14 -4.40 -4.95
C ILE A 4 -1.00 -3.71 -4.20
N VAL A 5 -1.68 -4.45 -3.32
CA VAL A 5 -2.59 -3.87 -2.32
C VAL A 5 -1.74 -3.36 -1.17
N VAL A 6 -1.98 -2.12 -0.77
CA VAL A 6 -1.37 -1.55 0.43
C VAL A 6 -2.07 -2.13 1.66
N GLY A 7 -1.29 -2.66 2.59
CA GLY A 7 -1.78 -3.25 3.83
C GLY A 7 -2.56 -2.24 4.69
N GLN A 8 -3.38 -2.76 5.59
CA GLN A 8 -4.24 -1.99 6.47
C GLN A 8 -3.94 -2.32 7.94
N VAL A 9 -3.96 -1.30 8.79
CA VAL A 9 -3.74 -1.41 10.24
C VAL A 9 -4.94 -0.80 10.97
N GLY A 10 -6.01 -1.61 11.16
CA GLY A 10 -7.26 -1.13 11.72
C GLY A 10 -8.26 -0.64 10.66
N THR A 11 -9.48 -0.35 11.09
CA THR A 11 -10.60 -0.02 10.20
C THR A 11 -10.33 1.24 9.38
N GLY A 12 -10.13 1.08 8.07
CA GLY A 12 -9.91 2.19 7.14
C GLY A 12 -8.55 2.87 7.22
N ILE A 13 -7.63 2.37 8.07
CA ILE A 13 -6.28 2.94 8.25
C ILE A 13 -5.28 2.12 7.45
N LEU A 14 -4.83 2.63 6.31
CA LEU A 14 -3.78 2.01 5.52
C LEU A 14 -2.42 2.17 6.22
N VAL A 15 -1.54 1.17 6.09
CA VAL A 15 -0.15 1.21 6.61
C VAL A 15 0.56 2.49 6.16
N LYS A 16 0.29 2.91 4.94
CA LYS A 16 0.72 4.20 4.39
C LYS A 16 -0.25 4.67 3.31
N ASN A 17 -0.43 5.98 3.20
CA ASN A 17 -1.23 6.54 2.11
C ASN A 17 -0.63 6.13 0.75
N PRO A 18 -1.40 5.45 -0.13
CA PRO A 18 -0.91 4.98 -1.42
C PRO A 18 -0.37 6.09 -2.33
N ALA A 19 -0.93 7.30 -2.25
CA ALA A 19 -0.42 8.46 -3.00
C ALA A 19 1.00 8.84 -2.57
N VAL A 20 1.30 8.76 -1.26
CA VAL A 20 2.66 9.00 -0.73
C VAL A 20 3.62 7.89 -1.16
N ILE A 21 3.15 6.65 -1.25
CA ILE A 21 3.95 5.53 -1.78
C ILE A 21 4.30 5.79 -3.24
N VAL A 22 3.31 6.16 -4.06
CA VAL A 22 3.50 6.48 -5.48
C VAL A 22 4.50 7.62 -5.65
N GLN A 23 4.36 8.69 -4.86
CA GLN A 23 5.28 9.83 -4.90
C GLN A 23 6.70 9.39 -4.53
N LYS A 24 6.90 8.75 -3.37
CA LYS A 24 8.21 8.30 -2.89
C LYS A 24 8.90 7.36 -3.87
N MET A 25 8.16 6.38 -4.42
CA MET A 25 8.69 5.46 -5.42
C MET A 25 9.04 6.17 -6.73
N SER A 26 8.20 7.12 -7.17
CA SER A 26 8.45 7.90 -8.38
C SER A 26 9.69 8.78 -8.25
N GLU A 27 9.92 9.36 -7.09
CA GLU A 27 11.14 10.13 -6.77
C GLU A 27 12.36 9.22 -6.71
N LYS A 28 12.31 8.13 -5.94
CA LYS A 28 13.41 7.17 -5.77
C LYS A 28 13.90 6.61 -7.10
N TYR A 29 12.98 6.18 -7.95
CA TYR A 29 13.30 5.60 -9.26
C TYR A 29 13.34 6.64 -10.40
N ARG A 30 13.27 7.93 -10.06
CA ARG A 30 13.40 9.05 -11.01
C ARG A 30 12.48 8.90 -12.23
N VAL A 31 11.22 8.45 -11.99
CA VAL A 31 10.26 8.09 -13.05
C VAL A 31 10.02 9.25 -14.03
N TYR A 32 10.04 10.48 -13.53
CA TYR A 32 9.80 11.71 -14.32
C TYR A 32 11.07 12.32 -14.92
N ASP A 33 12.25 11.81 -14.57
CA ASP A 33 13.52 12.34 -15.09
C ASP A 33 13.73 11.95 -16.56
N LYS A 34 13.86 12.95 -17.41
CA LYS A 34 14.07 12.75 -18.85
C LYS A 34 15.42 12.10 -19.17
N THR A 35 16.43 12.29 -18.33
CA THR A 35 17.77 11.71 -18.53
C THR A 35 17.75 10.21 -18.32
N VAL A 36 17.05 9.72 -17.30
CA VAL A 36 16.90 8.30 -16.97
C VAL A 36 16.06 7.54 -18.01
N LYS A 37 15.29 8.24 -18.85
CA LYS A 37 14.49 7.59 -19.92
C LYS A 37 15.33 6.81 -20.94
N LYS A 38 16.63 7.02 -20.99
CA LYS A 38 17.55 6.30 -21.89
C LYS A 38 18.24 5.11 -21.21
N GLU A 39 18.16 5.00 -19.88
CA GLU A 39 18.78 3.94 -19.10
C GLU A 39 17.87 2.72 -18.97
N PHE A 40 18.46 1.53 -18.90
CA PHE A 40 17.75 0.27 -18.70
C PHE A 40 18.56 -0.62 -17.74
N PRO A 41 17.90 -1.38 -16.83
CA PRO A 41 16.44 -1.43 -16.58
C PRO A 41 15.95 -0.17 -15.85
N ARG A 42 14.65 0.14 -15.97
CA ARG A 42 14.05 1.27 -15.25
C ARG A 42 12.58 1.09 -14.92
N VAL A 43 12.12 1.79 -13.89
CA VAL A 43 10.70 1.95 -13.60
C VAL A 43 10.13 2.98 -14.59
N SER A 44 9.09 2.61 -15.31
CA SER A 44 8.44 3.48 -16.31
C SER A 44 7.26 4.26 -15.76
N SER A 45 6.51 3.68 -14.84
CA SER A 45 5.45 4.36 -14.10
C SER A 45 5.16 3.69 -12.76
N VAL A 46 4.77 4.51 -11.79
CA VAL A 46 4.16 4.10 -10.52
C VAL A 46 2.87 4.90 -10.40
N GLU A 47 1.75 4.24 -10.35
CA GLU A 47 0.43 4.85 -10.41
C GLU A 47 -0.54 4.16 -9.46
N LEU A 48 -1.55 4.89 -8.99
CA LEU A 48 -2.70 4.26 -8.34
C LEU A 48 -3.57 3.60 -9.41
N ASP A 49 -4.11 2.42 -9.10
CA ASP A 49 -5.08 1.78 -10.01
C ASP A 49 -6.38 2.57 -10.00
N LYS A 50 -6.74 3.14 -11.14
CA LYS A 50 -7.93 4.00 -11.31
C LYS A 50 -9.25 3.24 -11.17
N LYS A 51 -9.21 1.91 -11.21
CA LYS A 51 -10.41 1.05 -11.17
C LYS A 51 -10.79 0.62 -9.77
N ASP A 52 -9.93 0.90 -8.79
CA ASP A 52 -10.10 0.48 -7.42
C ASP A 52 -10.18 1.69 -6.47
N THR A 53 -10.61 1.45 -5.25
CA THR A 53 -10.80 2.43 -4.16
C THR A 53 -9.55 3.18 -3.70
N GLY A 54 -8.47 3.14 -4.51
CA GLY A 54 -7.23 3.89 -4.25
C GLY A 54 -6.24 3.18 -3.33
N SER A 55 -6.46 1.90 -3.00
CA SER A 55 -5.55 1.08 -2.19
C SER A 55 -4.53 0.28 -3.00
N ILE A 56 -4.69 0.21 -4.33
CA ILE A 56 -3.81 -0.56 -5.20
C ILE A 56 -2.80 0.34 -5.91
N VAL A 57 -1.52 0.00 -5.74
CA VAL A 57 -0.40 0.62 -6.47
C VAL A 57 0.01 -0.27 -7.64
N GLN A 58 0.04 0.29 -8.84
CA GLN A 58 0.53 -0.37 -10.04
C GLN A 58 1.93 0.11 -10.39
N ILE A 59 2.86 -0.84 -10.55
CA ILE A 59 4.24 -0.58 -10.96
C ILE A 59 4.48 -1.17 -12.35
N LYS A 60 5.11 -0.39 -13.22
CA LYS A 60 5.53 -0.83 -14.56
C LYS A 60 7.03 -0.61 -14.73
N CYS A 61 7.75 -1.64 -15.17
CA CYS A 61 9.16 -1.57 -15.50
C CYS A 61 9.39 -1.84 -16.98
N ILE A 62 10.47 -1.31 -17.51
CA ILE A 62 10.92 -1.50 -18.90
C ILE A 62 12.41 -1.85 -18.87
N ASP A 63 12.77 -2.84 -19.70
CA ASP A 63 14.16 -3.21 -19.96
C ASP A 63 14.32 -3.57 -21.45
N LYS A 64 15.57 -3.76 -21.88
CA LYS A 64 15.91 -4.24 -23.23
C LYS A 64 15.44 -5.67 -23.49
N SER A 65 15.37 -6.50 -22.44
CA SER A 65 14.88 -7.88 -22.49
C SER A 65 13.60 -8.07 -21.66
N ALA A 66 12.75 -8.99 -22.08
CA ALA A 66 11.54 -9.34 -21.32
C ALA A 66 11.88 -9.93 -19.95
N LYS A 67 12.88 -10.82 -19.90
CA LYS A 67 13.35 -11.45 -18.66
C LYS A 67 13.98 -10.43 -17.69
N GLY A 68 14.82 -9.51 -18.21
CA GLY A 68 15.40 -8.43 -17.40
C GLY A 68 14.34 -7.50 -16.84
N SER A 69 13.33 -7.14 -17.62
CA SER A 69 12.19 -6.34 -17.16
C SER A 69 11.40 -7.03 -16.05
N GLN A 70 11.23 -8.34 -16.12
CA GLN A 70 10.56 -9.12 -15.09
C GLN A 70 11.38 -9.15 -13.80
N LEU A 71 12.68 -9.54 -13.87
CA LEU A 71 13.56 -9.61 -12.71
C LEU A 71 13.69 -8.26 -11.99
N TYR A 72 13.84 -7.18 -12.76
CA TYR A 72 13.89 -5.85 -12.18
C TYR A 72 12.58 -5.45 -11.50
N LEU A 73 11.43 -5.78 -12.10
CA LEU A 73 10.13 -5.54 -11.49
C LEU A 73 9.96 -6.35 -10.19
N GLU A 74 10.40 -7.60 -10.15
CA GLU A 74 10.40 -8.44 -8.95
C GLU A 74 11.23 -7.81 -7.83
N GLN A 75 12.42 -7.30 -8.15
CA GLN A 75 13.28 -6.61 -7.18
C GLN A 75 12.61 -5.34 -6.62
N VAL A 76 12.03 -4.50 -7.48
CA VAL A 76 11.33 -3.27 -7.07
C VAL A 76 10.11 -3.58 -6.20
N VAL A 77 9.34 -4.61 -6.55
CA VAL A 77 8.19 -5.07 -5.78
C VAL A 77 8.63 -5.61 -4.42
N ALA A 78 9.66 -6.47 -4.39
CA ALA A 78 10.18 -7.03 -3.14
C ALA A 78 10.66 -5.93 -2.18
N GLU A 79 11.37 -4.93 -2.67
CA GLU A 79 11.82 -3.79 -1.87
C GLU A 79 10.64 -2.99 -1.29
N MET A 80 9.64 -2.68 -2.11
CA MET A 80 8.43 -1.99 -1.65
C MET A 80 7.69 -2.82 -0.60
N MET A 81 7.51 -4.12 -0.83
CA MET A 81 6.83 -5.03 0.11
C MET A 81 7.56 -5.10 1.44
N THR A 82 8.89 -5.21 1.42
CA THR A 82 9.71 -5.23 2.63
C THR A 82 9.51 -3.95 3.46
N GLU A 83 9.54 -2.76 2.84
CA GLU A 83 9.30 -1.50 3.56
C GLU A 83 7.88 -1.44 4.16
N GLN A 84 6.86 -1.86 3.40
CA GLN A 84 5.48 -1.79 3.87
C GLN A 84 5.20 -2.82 4.98
N ASN A 85 5.69 -4.04 4.84
CA ASN A 85 5.50 -5.09 5.85
C ASN A 85 6.26 -4.78 7.14
N PHE A 86 7.46 -4.23 7.06
CA PHE A 86 8.18 -3.75 8.24
C PHE A 86 7.39 -2.70 9.03
N ARG A 87 6.73 -1.76 8.35
CA ARG A 87 5.85 -0.77 8.98
C ARG A 87 4.61 -1.41 9.60
N PHE A 88 4.03 -2.35 8.90
CA PHE A 88 2.88 -3.11 9.42
C PHE A 88 3.24 -3.85 10.70
N GLU A 89 4.39 -4.53 10.73
CA GLU A 89 4.90 -5.23 11.91
C GLU A 89 5.11 -4.27 13.08
N GLN A 90 5.77 -3.12 12.86
CA GLN A 90 5.96 -2.10 13.91
C GLN A 90 4.64 -1.62 14.52
N GLU A 91 3.65 -1.31 13.68
CA GLU A 91 2.33 -0.87 14.15
C GLU A 91 1.59 -2.00 14.89
N ASN A 92 1.71 -3.23 14.40
CA ASN A 92 1.12 -4.39 15.04
C ASN A 92 1.75 -4.67 16.42
N ASP A 93 3.06 -4.56 16.54
CA ASP A 93 3.79 -4.72 17.81
C ASP A 93 3.40 -3.66 18.85
N LEU A 94 3.23 -2.42 18.40
CA LEU A 94 2.71 -1.34 19.27
C LEU A 94 1.30 -1.66 19.78
N LYS A 95 0.42 -2.15 18.91
CA LYS A 95 -0.94 -2.57 19.30
C LYS A 95 -0.92 -3.76 20.24
N GLN A 96 -0.06 -4.75 20.01
CA GLN A 96 0.11 -5.89 20.92
C GLN A 96 0.58 -5.44 22.31
N SER A 97 1.57 -4.54 22.37
CA SER A 97 2.07 -3.97 23.62
C SER A 97 0.97 -3.22 24.37
N ARG A 98 0.15 -2.43 23.66
CA ARG A 98 -1.01 -1.76 24.23
C ARG A 98 -2.06 -2.75 24.76
N LEU A 99 -2.34 -3.80 24.00
CA LEU A 99 -3.28 -4.85 24.41
C LEU A 99 -2.83 -5.55 25.69
N LYS A 100 -1.54 -5.87 25.79
CA LYS A 100 -0.94 -6.43 26.99
C LYS A 100 -1.11 -5.48 28.18
N ASN A 101 -0.75 -4.22 28.03
CA ASN A 101 -0.90 -3.22 29.10
C ASN A 101 -2.35 -3.09 29.58
N LEU A 102 -3.33 -3.08 28.67
CA LEU A 102 -4.75 -3.07 29.01
C LEU A 102 -5.16 -4.32 29.80
N THR A 103 -4.63 -5.49 29.44
CA THR A 103 -4.90 -6.75 30.12
C THR A 103 -4.32 -6.73 31.53
N ASP A 104 -3.06 -6.31 31.69
CA ASP A 104 -2.39 -6.22 32.99
C ASP A 104 -3.13 -5.24 33.93
N ARG A 105 -3.55 -4.07 33.42
CA ARG A 105 -4.34 -3.10 34.19
C ARG A 105 -5.69 -3.65 34.60
N LEU A 106 -6.34 -4.42 33.74
CA LEU A 106 -7.63 -5.03 34.00
C LEU A 106 -7.52 -6.10 35.08
N GLU A 107 -6.44 -6.89 35.13
CA GLU A 107 -6.15 -7.83 36.21
C GLU A 107 -5.97 -7.12 37.54
N VAL A 108 -5.21 -6.02 37.59
CA VAL A 108 -5.04 -5.22 38.81
C VAL A 108 -6.38 -4.69 39.34
N VAL A 109 -7.20 -4.11 38.43
CA VAL A 109 -8.53 -3.59 38.82
C VAL A 109 -9.43 -4.69 39.35
N ARG A 110 -9.43 -5.87 38.74
CA ARG A 110 -10.22 -7.01 39.22
C ARG A 110 -9.74 -7.54 40.56
N ALA A 111 -8.43 -7.57 40.81
CA ALA A 111 -7.86 -7.96 42.09
C ALA A 111 -8.30 -6.99 43.18
N PHE A 112 -8.28 -5.68 42.95
CA PHE A 112 -8.84 -4.68 43.90
C PHE A 112 -10.32 -4.84 44.15
N GLN A 113 -11.11 -5.15 43.11
CA GLN A 113 -12.54 -5.42 43.27
C GLN A 113 -12.77 -6.62 44.21
N GLN A 114 -12.03 -7.71 44.04
CA GLN A 114 -12.13 -8.89 44.92
C GLN A 114 -11.72 -8.59 46.35
N GLU A 115 -10.64 -7.80 46.56
CA GLU A 115 -10.24 -7.36 47.89
C GLU A 115 -11.31 -6.52 48.54
N LEU A 116 -11.88 -5.55 47.83
CA LEU A 116 -12.98 -4.71 48.36
C LEU A 116 -14.22 -5.54 48.72
N GLU A 117 -14.57 -6.54 47.89
CA GLU A 117 -15.66 -7.50 48.21
C GLU A 117 -15.41 -8.19 49.56
N GLY A 118 -14.19 -8.72 49.75
CA GLY A 118 -13.83 -9.39 50.97
C GLY A 118 -13.86 -8.44 52.20
N ARG A 119 -13.49 -7.17 52.02
CA ARG A 119 -13.55 -6.15 53.07
C ARG A 119 -14.99 -5.73 53.39
N ILE A 120 -15.83 -5.52 52.39
CA ILE A 120 -17.24 -5.18 52.53
C ILE A 120 -17.95 -6.30 53.33
N ALA A 121 -17.76 -7.57 52.93
CA ALA A 121 -18.40 -8.72 53.62
C ALA A 121 -18.02 -8.82 55.11
N LYS A 122 -16.77 -8.43 55.48
CA LYS A 122 -16.35 -8.40 56.88
C LYS A 122 -16.92 -7.23 57.66
N MET A 123 -17.08 -6.05 57.01
CA MET A 123 -17.53 -4.81 57.66
C MET A 123 -19.04 -4.66 57.74
N ASP A 124 -19.80 -5.39 56.92
CA ASP A 124 -21.27 -5.29 56.81
C ASP A 124 -21.96 -5.51 58.19
N HIS A 125 -21.38 -6.38 59.03
CA HIS A 125 -21.85 -6.65 60.37
C HIS A 125 -21.26 -5.80 61.49
N GLN A 126 -20.10 -5.13 61.24
CA GLN A 126 -19.36 -4.39 62.23
C GLN A 126 -19.59 -2.88 62.13
N ASP A 127 -19.56 -2.35 60.90
CA ASP A 127 -19.74 -0.93 60.60
C ASP A 127 -20.44 -0.77 59.23
N PRO A 128 -21.77 -0.73 59.18
CA PRO A 128 -22.54 -0.58 57.95
C PRO A 128 -22.26 0.71 57.18
N ALA A 129 -21.87 1.79 57.90
CA ALA A 129 -21.55 3.05 57.24
C ALA A 129 -20.26 2.94 56.43
N GLN A 130 -19.24 2.30 56.99
CA GLN A 130 -17.97 2.08 56.29
C GLN A 130 -18.13 1.06 55.18
N ALA A 131 -18.96 0.02 55.35
CA ALA A 131 -19.32 -0.91 54.29
C ALA A 131 -19.95 -0.20 53.08
N THR A 132 -20.82 0.77 53.30
CA THR A 132 -21.44 1.58 52.25
C THR A 132 -20.41 2.41 51.46
N VAL A 133 -19.44 3.04 52.15
CA VAL A 133 -18.35 3.80 51.49
C VAL A 133 -17.53 2.88 50.60
N LEU A 134 -17.13 1.69 51.06
CA LEU A 134 -16.40 0.70 50.27
C LEU A 134 -17.20 0.19 49.09
N ALA A 135 -18.53 0.05 49.22
CA ALA A 135 -19.41 -0.34 48.12
C ALA A 135 -19.46 0.73 46.98
N VAL A 136 -19.45 2.01 47.35
CA VAL A 136 -19.36 3.12 46.40
C VAL A 136 -18.01 3.09 45.65
N GLU A 137 -16.90 2.89 46.39
CA GLU A 137 -15.56 2.77 45.82
C GLU A 137 -15.48 1.58 44.87
N LYS A 138 -16.02 0.42 45.25
CA LYS A 138 -16.13 -0.76 44.36
C LYS A 138 -16.90 -0.42 43.08
N GLY A 139 -17.97 0.37 43.15
CA GLY A 139 -18.71 0.85 41.98
C GLY A 139 -17.84 1.64 41.00
N GLY A 140 -16.90 2.46 41.50
CA GLY A 140 -15.90 3.16 40.69
C GLY A 140 -14.97 2.21 39.95
N PHE A 141 -14.44 1.19 40.65
CA PHE A 141 -13.58 0.18 40.00
C PHE A 141 -14.34 -0.69 39.01
N LEU A 142 -15.62 -0.99 39.23
CA LEU A 142 -16.44 -1.71 38.27
C LEU A 142 -16.61 -0.93 36.96
N LYS A 143 -16.85 0.38 37.05
CA LYS A 143 -16.93 1.26 35.89
C LYS A 143 -15.61 1.28 35.13
N LEU A 144 -14.49 1.43 35.85
CA LEU A 144 -13.14 1.41 35.24
C LEU A 144 -12.85 0.08 34.54
N ALA A 145 -13.19 -1.06 35.14
CA ALA A 145 -13.02 -2.37 34.54
C ALA A 145 -13.82 -2.49 33.23
N THR A 146 -15.08 -2.01 33.23
CA THR A 146 -15.93 -2.03 32.03
C THR A 146 -15.36 -1.16 30.89
N GLU A 147 -14.79 -0.01 31.22
CA GLU A 147 -14.13 0.87 30.24
C GLU A 147 -12.88 0.21 29.65
N LEU A 148 -12.02 -0.39 30.49
CA LEU A 148 -10.83 -1.12 30.04
C LEU A 148 -11.18 -2.33 29.18
N GLU A 149 -12.22 -3.08 29.54
CA GLU A 149 -12.71 -4.20 28.73
C GLU A 149 -13.19 -3.74 27.35
N ARG A 150 -13.95 -2.65 27.31
CA ARG A 150 -14.41 -2.06 26.04
C ARG A 150 -13.24 -1.63 25.15
N GLU A 151 -12.25 -0.97 25.72
CA GLU A 151 -11.04 -0.56 24.99
C GLU A 151 -10.25 -1.78 24.50
N ARG A 152 -10.07 -2.81 25.34
CA ARG A 152 -9.42 -4.05 24.96
C ARG A 152 -10.13 -4.74 23.80
N HIS A 153 -11.46 -4.87 23.84
CA HIS A 153 -12.23 -5.49 22.76
C HIS A 153 -12.22 -4.65 21.49
N ALA A 154 -12.20 -3.32 21.58
CA ALA A 154 -12.05 -2.46 20.42
C ALA A 154 -10.71 -2.70 19.73
N LEU A 155 -9.62 -2.73 20.50
CA LEU A 155 -8.27 -2.98 19.99
C LEU A 155 -8.13 -4.40 19.39
N GLN A 156 -8.71 -5.42 20.03
CA GLN A 156 -8.74 -6.78 19.49
C GLN A 156 -9.45 -6.86 18.12
N ARG A 157 -10.57 -6.14 17.97
CA ARG A 157 -11.26 -6.06 16.67
C ARG A 157 -10.42 -5.38 15.61
N GLU A 158 -9.74 -4.29 15.96
CA GLU A 158 -8.83 -3.61 15.03
C GLU A 158 -7.65 -4.49 14.57
N MET A 159 -7.18 -5.38 15.44
CA MET A 159 -6.09 -6.32 15.14
C MET A 159 -6.54 -7.59 14.43
N SER A 160 -7.84 -7.77 14.19
CA SER A 160 -8.33 -8.95 13.50
C SER A 160 -7.79 -9.03 12.06
N PRO A 161 -7.49 -10.23 11.52
CA PRO A 161 -6.97 -10.39 10.16
C PRO A 161 -7.88 -9.85 9.05
N VAL A 162 -9.16 -9.67 9.33
CA VAL A 162 -10.13 -9.08 8.39
C VAL A 162 -9.92 -7.57 8.24
N VAL A 163 -9.47 -6.92 9.29
CA VAL A 163 -9.34 -5.46 9.38
C VAL A 163 -7.88 -5.00 9.29
N SER A 164 -6.97 -5.85 9.75
CA SER A 164 -5.53 -5.56 9.79
C SER A 164 -4.78 -6.66 9.04
N TYR A 165 -4.17 -6.30 7.91
CA TYR A 165 -3.45 -7.23 7.05
C TYR A 165 -2.23 -6.53 6.42
N PRO A 166 -1.14 -7.27 6.19
CA PRO A 166 0.05 -6.74 5.52
C PRO A 166 -0.23 -6.40 4.05
N SER A 167 0.69 -5.68 3.44
CA SER A 167 0.63 -5.45 1.99
C SER A 167 0.78 -6.76 1.23
N GLU A 168 0.01 -6.93 0.16
CA GLU A 168 -0.03 -8.16 -0.62
C GLU A 168 0.10 -7.87 -2.11
N GLN A 169 0.75 -8.77 -2.82
CA GLN A 169 0.89 -8.71 -4.26
C GLN A 169 -0.28 -9.42 -4.95
N LEU A 170 -1.18 -8.65 -5.56
CA LEU A 170 -2.35 -9.19 -6.27
C LEU A 170 -1.99 -9.83 -7.62
N VAL A 171 -1.04 -9.23 -8.33
CA VAL A 171 -0.64 -9.69 -9.66
C VAL A 171 0.88 -9.81 -9.70
N ALA A 172 1.35 -11.03 -9.80
CA ALA A 172 2.77 -11.32 -9.96
C ALA A 172 3.33 -10.72 -11.27
N PRO A 173 4.61 -10.35 -11.30
CA PRO A 173 5.28 -9.98 -12.53
C PRO A 173 5.19 -11.10 -13.57
N TYR A 174 4.60 -10.81 -14.70
CA TYR A 174 4.49 -11.78 -15.80
C TYR A 174 5.45 -11.43 -16.94
N LEU A 175 5.93 -12.46 -17.64
CA LEU A 175 6.77 -12.30 -18.80
C LEU A 175 5.92 -11.78 -19.99
N PRO A 176 6.21 -10.59 -20.54
CA PRO A 176 5.46 -10.08 -21.68
C PRO A 176 5.73 -10.93 -22.92
N GLN A 177 4.69 -11.49 -23.52
CA GLN A 177 4.81 -12.32 -24.72
C GLN A 177 5.16 -11.51 -25.98
N LYS A 178 4.87 -10.21 -25.98
CA LYS A 178 5.13 -9.32 -27.11
C LYS A 178 5.88 -8.07 -26.69
N PRO A 179 6.86 -7.62 -27.46
CA PRO A 179 7.57 -6.36 -27.18
C PRO A 179 6.60 -5.17 -27.30
N ILE A 180 6.73 -4.22 -26.36
CA ILE A 180 5.89 -3.02 -26.33
C ILE A 180 6.34 -2.00 -27.39
N LYS A 181 7.63 -2.05 -27.75
CA LYS A 181 8.26 -1.20 -28.79
C LYS A 181 9.38 -1.98 -29.51
N PRO A 182 9.68 -1.69 -30.76
CA PRO A 182 8.94 -0.78 -31.64
C PRO A 182 7.57 -1.36 -32.05
N ARG A 183 6.59 -0.50 -32.32
CA ARG A 183 5.27 -0.93 -32.84
C ARG A 183 5.37 -1.10 -34.35
N PRO A 184 5.43 -2.34 -34.90
CA PRO A 184 5.71 -2.55 -36.31
C PRO A 184 4.67 -1.90 -37.21
N THR A 185 3.40 -1.90 -36.84
CA THR A 185 2.33 -1.25 -37.59
C THR A 185 2.52 0.28 -37.75
N ARG A 186 3.04 0.98 -36.70
CA ARG A 186 3.30 2.42 -36.82
C ARG A 186 4.49 2.71 -37.72
N ILE A 187 5.53 1.90 -37.64
CA ILE A 187 6.71 2.03 -38.52
C ILE A 187 6.30 1.81 -39.98
N LEU A 188 5.51 0.77 -40.23
CA LEU A 188 5.05 0.44 -41.60
C LEU A 188 4.16 1.56 -42.16
N LEU A 189 3.20 2.10 -41.38
CA LEU A 189 2.37 3.24 -41.78
C LEU A 189 3.21 4.48 -42.10
N LEU A 190 4.22 4.78 -41.23
CA LEU A 190 5.08 5.91 -41.47
C LEU A 190 5.96 5.75 -42.72
N SER A 191 6.45 4.51 -42.99
CA SER A 191 7.24 4.20 -44.17
C SER A 191 6.43 4.33 -45.46
N VAL A 192 5.17 3.89 -45.44
CA VAL A 192 4.25 4.04 -46.60
C VAL A 192 3.95 5.52 -46.85
N ALA A 193 3.66 6.29 -45.82
CA ALA A 193 3.41 7.75 -45.96
C ALA A 193 4.64 8.51 -46.49
N PHE A 194 5.82 8.20 -45.99
CA PHE A 194 7.08 8.79 -46.52
C PHE A 194 7.37 8.37 -47.94
N GLY A 195 7.18 7.10 -48.28
CA GLY A 195 7.36 6.58 -49.62
C GLY A 195 6.44 7.25 -50.63
N LEU A 196 5.19 7.50 -50.26
CA LEU A 196 4.21 8.18 -51.11
C LEU A 196 4.60 9.66 -51.34
N VAL A 197 5.00 10.39 -50.31
CA VAL A 197 5.46 11.78 -50.45
C VAL A 197 6.71 11.86 -51.34
N LEU A 198 7.69 11.00 -51.13
CA LEU A 198 8.89 10.94 -51.95
C LEU A 198 8.58 10.58 -53.42
N GLY A 199 7.66 9.62 -53.63
CA GLY A 199 7.24 9.22 -54.97
C GLY A 199 6.57 10.37 -55.72
N ILE A 200 5.66 11.08 -55.12
CA ILE A 200 5.01 12.25 -55.70
C ILE A 200 6.04 13.35 -56.01
N THR A 201 6.93 13.65 -55.08
CA THR A 201 7.97 14.69 -55.27
C THR A 201 8.91 14.30 -56.43
N ALA A 202 9.33 13.04 -56.52
CA ALA A 202 10.17 12.56 -57.59
C ALA A 202 9.45 12.62 -58.96
N ALA A 203 8.17 12.31 -59.02
CA ALA A 203 7.37 12.41 -60.23
C ALA A 203 7.29 13.86 -60.76
N PHE A 204 7.00 14.82 -59.86
CA PHE A 204 7.00 16.23 -60.23
C PHE A 204 8.38 16.73 -60.69
N PHE A 205 9.44 16.28 -60.02
CA PHE A 205 10.81 16.66 -60.43
C PHE A 205 11.18 16.09 -61.80
N ALA A 206 10.81 14.84 -62.10
CA ALA A 206 11.05 14.23 -63.38
C ALA A 206 10.29 14.99 -64.50
N GLU A 207 9.03 15.33 -64.26
CA GLU A 207 8.22 16.07 -65.21
C GLU A 207 8.78 17.49 -65.46
N PHE A 208 9.23 18.17 -64.43
CA PHE A 208 9.88 19.47 -64.54
C PHE A 208 11.16 19.42 -65.41
N VAL A 209 12.01 18.41 -65.16
CA VAL A 209 13.25 18.22 -65.95
C VAL A 209 12.95 17.90 -67.43
N LEU A 210 11.96 17.05 -67.68
CA LEU A 210 11.55 16.71 -69.06
C LEU A 210 11.00 17.92 -69.79
N THR A 211 10.13 18.71 -69.13
CA THR A 211 9.54 19.93 -69.73
C THR A 211 10.59 21.04 -69.97
N SER A 212 11.59 21.13 -69.09
CA SER A 212 12.67 22.12 -69.24
C SER A 212 13.68 21.78 -70.35
N ARG A 213 13.78 20.51 -70.79
CA ARG A 213 14.61 20.07 -71.91
C ARG A 213 13.95 20.27 -73.28
N GLN A 214 12.67 20.54 -73.32
CA GLN A 214 11.91 20.75 -74.58
C GLN A 214 11.77 22.22 -74.97
N ARG A 215 12.31 23.13 -74.16
CA ARG A 215 12.45 24.56 -74.47
C ARG A 215 13.91 24.86 -74.77
#